data_e6bb1b1eec697ff613adf291c73d1856
#
_entry.id   e6bb1b1eec697ff613adf291c73d1856
#
_cell.length_a   1.000
_cell.length_b   1.000
_cell.length_c   1.000
_cell.angle_alpha   90.00
_cell.angle_beta   90.00
_cell.angle_gamma   90.00
#
_symmetry.space_group_name_H-M   'P 1'
#
loop_
_entity.id
_entity.type
_entity.pdbx_description
1 polymer ?
#
loop_
_entity_poly.entity_id
_entity_poly.type
_entity_poly.pdbx_seq_one_letter_code
_entity_poly.pdbx_strand_id
1 'polypeptide(L)'
;MLHKILILEDDKLFGETLVDFLEDEGFKIYWVRDGLEAEEICYENYFDLMLFDINVPNISGLSLLKNIRSSDDNTPVIFLTSFKDKDTMIKGFDIGCDDFLKKPIDLDELLYRIKAILLRTAPKKQTYQLFNFTYDYTNKTLDEKVLTQKQYKLLELLIENRDNITTKKMIYNRVWEWDETPSDGSLRVYINELKKILGSNTIKNYKGIGYKLEI
;
A
#
# COMPACT_ATOMS: atom_id res chain seq x y z
N MET A 1 -2.51 -0.77 12.43
CA MET A 1 -2.75 0.45 11.61
C MET A 1 -4.18 0.41 11.12
N LEU A 2 -4.84 1.56 10.97
CA LEU A 2 -6.16 1.63 10.34
C LEU A 2 -5.99 1.46 8.82
N HIS A 3 -6.82 0.61 8.19
CA HIS A 3 -6.84 0.52 6.73
C HIS A 3 -7.29 1.84 6.12
N LYS A 4 -6.59 2.27 5.07
CA LYS A 4 -6.88 3.49 4.31
C LYS A 4 -7.75 3.15 3.12
N ILE A 5 -8.89 3.81 3.00
CA ILE A 5 -9.83 3.64 1.88
C ILE A 5 -9.96 4.96 1.15
N LEU A 6 -9.78 4.93 -0.17
CA LEU A 6 -10.13 6.06 -1.05
C LEU A 6 -11.55 5.88 -1.56
N ILE A 7 -12.37 6.91 -1.45
CA ILE A 7 -13.73 6.97 -2.01
C ILE A 7 -13.75 8.03 -3.12
N LEU A 8 -14.19 7.64 -4.30
CA LEU A 8 -14.51 8.53 -5.42
C LEU A 8 -16.02 8.50 -5.64
N GLU A 9 -16.70 9.56 -5.21
CA GLU A 9 -18.15 9.69 -5.23
C GLU A 9 -18.55 11.16 -5.33
N ASP A 10 -19.29 11.56 -6.37
CA ASP A 10 -19.67 12.95 -6.61
C ASP A 10 -20.97 13.35 -5.89
N ASP A 11 -21.85 12.40 -5.58
CA ASP A 11 -23.03 12.66 -4.75
C ASP A 11 -22.60 12.96 -3.31
N LYS A 12 -22.84 14.23 -2.92
CA LYS A 12 -22.42 14.71 -1.61
C LYS A 12 -23.07 13.95 -0.46
N LEU A 13 -24.39 13.72 -0.55
CA LEU A 13 -25.14 13.08 0.55
C LEU A 13 -24.71 11.62 0.74
N PHE A 14 -24.55 10.92 -0.37
CA PHE A 14 -24.11 9.53 -0.33
C PHE A 14 -22.65 9.41 0.09
N GLY A 15 -21.78 10.29 -0.40
CA GLY A 15 -20.36 10.34 0.01
C GLY A 15 -20.20 10.61 1.50
N GLU A 16 -20.91 11.60 2.07
CA GLU A 16 -20.91 11.86 3.53
C GLU A 16 -21.38 10.63 4.31
N THR A 17 -22.45 9.97 3.85
CA THR A 17 -22.96 8.74 4.50
C THR A 17 -21.92 7.62 4.51
N LEU A 18 -21.20 7.42 3.39
CA LEU A 18 -20.13 6.42 3.31
C LEU A 18 -18.96 6.74 4.23
N VAL A 19 -18.55 8.00 4.28
CA VAL A 19 -17.46 8.47 5.15
C VAL A 19 -17.81 8.19 6.61
N ASP A 20 -18.95 8.71 7.08
CA ASP A 20 -19.38 8.57 8.46
C ASP A 20 -19.47 7.09 8.87
N PHE A 21 -20.12 6.27 8.04
CA PHE A 21 -20.29 4.84 8.33
C PHE A 21 -18.94 4.09 8.39
N LEU A 22 -18.05 4.34 7.44
CA LEU A 22 -16.76 3.60 7.40
C LEU A 22 -15.75 4.10 8.42
N GLU A 23 -15.79 5.37 8.80
CA GLU A 23 -14.98 5.89 9.92
C GLU A 23 -15.44 5.31 11.26
N ASP A 24 -16.74 5.17 11.48
CA ASP A 24 -17.29 4.50 12.67
C ASP A 24 -16.87 3.02 12.73
N GLU A 25 -16.70 2.35 11.58
CA GLU A 25 -16.16 0.99 11.49
C GLU A 25 -14.63 0.90 11.61
N GLY A 26 -13.95 2.03 11.84
CA GLY A 26 -12.53 2.09 12.14
C GLY A 26 -11.62 2.14 10.92
N PHE A 27 -12.10 2.56 9.76
CA PHE A 27 -11.28 2.84 8.58
C PHE A 27 -10.77 4.28 8.59
N LYS A 28 -9.69 4.54 7.87
CA LYS A 28 -9.23 5.90 7.57
C LYS A 28 -9.68 6.26 6.16
N ILE A 29 -10.59 7.21 6.03
CA ILE A 29 -11.23 7.55 4.76
C ILE A 29 -10.57 8.78 4.13
N TYR A 30 -10.40 8.69 2.82
CA TYR A 30 -10.08 9.80 1.91
C TYR A 30 -11.19 9.87 0.89
N TRP A 31 -11.90 10.98 0.85
CA TRP A 31 -13.03 11.14 -0.06
C TRP A 31 -12.78 12.29 -1.02
N VAL A 32 -12.93 12.00 -2.31
CA VAL A 32 -12.82 12.93 -3.40
C VAL A 32 -14.07 12.81 -4.30
N ARG A 33 -14.38 13.88 -5.00
CA ARG A 33 -15.61 13.96 -5.79
C ARG A 33 -15.36 14.06 -7.29
N ASP A 34 -14.12 14.02 -7.68
CA ASP A 34 -13.64 14.24 -9.04
C ASP A 34 -12.56 13.22 -9.40
N GLY A 35 -12.66 12.69 -10.63
CA GLY A 35 -11.72 11.65 -11.07
C GLY A 35 -10.28 12.14 -11.27
N LEU A 36 -10.06 13.43 -11.59
CA LEU A 36 -8.70 14.00 -11.65
C LEU A 36 -8.10 14.13 -10.26
N GLU A 37 -8.87 14.61 -9.29
CA GLU A 37 -8.44 14.68 -7.90
C GLU A 37 -8.12 13.28 -7.36
N ALA A 38 -8.94 12.27 -7.70
CA ALA A 38 -8.68 10.89 -7.34
C ALA A 38 -7.39 10.37 -7.96
N GLU A 39 -7.10 10.71 -9.19
CA GLU A 39 -5.85 10.31 -9.86
C GLU A 39 -4.64 10.92 -9.17
N GLU A 40 -4.65 12.22 -8.87
CA GLU A 40 -3.56 12.91 -8.15
C GLU A 40 -3.31 12.27 -6.79
N ILE A 41 -4.35 12.01 -6.01
CA ILE A 41 -4.21 11.46 -4.66
C ILE A 41 -3.70 10.02 -4.67
N CYS A 42 -4.00 9.25 -5.73
CA CYS A 42 -3.46 7.90 -5.93
C CYS A 42 -1.95 7.91 -6.21
N TYR A 43 -1.41 8.93 -6.87
CA TYR A 43 0.03 9.05 -7.09
C TYR A 43 0.80 9.41 -5.81
N GLU A 44 0.16 10.14 -4.89
CA GLU A 44 0.81 10.62 -3.68
C GLU A 44 0.66 9.66 -2.48
N ASN A 45 -0.37 8.81 -2.50
CA ASN A 45 -0.73 7.99 -1.34
C ASN A 45 -0.92 6.52 -1.72
N TYR A 46 -0.71 5.64 -0.73
CA TYR A 46 -1.09 4.23 -0.81
C TYR A 46 -2.40 4.00 -0.07
N PHE A 47 -3.28 3.22 -0.70
CA PHE A 47 -4.55 2.80 -0.13
C PHE A 47 -4.59 1.27 0.00
N ASP A 48 -5.36 0.78 0.96
CA ASP A 48 -5.59 -0.66 1.14
C ASP A 48 -6.77 -1.14 0.27
N LEU A 49 -7.67 -0.21 -0.08
CA LEU A 49 -8.84 -0.45 -0.94
C LEU A 49 -9.36 0.88 -1.50
N MET A 50 -9.99 0.81 -2.67
CA MET A 50 -10.63 1.96 -3.31
C MET A 50 -12.10 1.64 -3.62
N LEU A 51 -12.99 2.60 -3.35
CA LEU A 51 -14.42 2.57 -3.68
C LEU A 51 -14.70 3.63 -4.72
N PHE A 52 -15.05 3.24 -5.93
CA PHE A 52 -15.22 4.15 -7.05
C PHE A 52 -16.65 4.14 -7.59
N ASP A 53 -17.30 5.29 -7.66
CA ASP A 53 -18.38 5.43 -8.64
C ASP A 53 -17.79 5.50 -10.05
N ILE A 54 -18.50 4.90 -10.98
CA ILE A 54 -18.11 4.94 -12.40
C ILE A 54 -18.38 6.32 -13.00
N ASN A 55 -19.51 6.94 -12.61
CA ASN A 55 -19.97 8.20 -13.18
C ASN A 55 -19.61 9.37 -12.27
N VAL A 56 -18.42 9.88 -12.46
CA VAL A 56 -17.94 11.07 -11.77
C VAL A 56 -17.42 12.09 -12.78
N PRO A 57 -17.28 13.36 -12.39
CA PRO A 57 -16.73 14.40 -13.26
C PRO A 57 -15.31 14.09 -13.74
N ASN A 58 -14.95 14.65 -14.90
CA ASN A 58 -13.67 14.64 -15.56
C ASN A 58 -13.19 13.24 -15.98
N ILE A 59 -12.67 12.41 -15.10
CA ILE A 59 -12.21 11.07 -15.40
C ILE A 59 -13.18 10.05 -14.76
N SER A 60 -13.80 9.19 -15.60
CA SER A 60 -14.70 8.15 -15.09
C SER A 60 -13.93 7.13 -14.23
N GLY A 61 -14.61 6.52 -13.24
CA GLY A 61 -13.99 5.49 -12.39
C GLY A 61 -13.36 4.34 -13.16
N LEU A 62 -13.94 3.95 -14.32
CA LEU A 62 -13.33 2.92 -15.19
C LEU A 62 -12.02 3.40 -15.84
N SER A 63 -11.99 4.64 -16.31
CA SER A 63 -10.76 5.21 -16.90
C SER A 63 -9.68 5.39 -15.85
N LEU A 64 -10.05 5.84 -14.65
CA LEU A 64 -9.15 5.95 -13.51
C LEU A 64 -8.55 4.58 -13.14
N LEU A 65 -9.36 3.54 -13.02
CA LEU A 65 -8.86 2.18 -12.74
C LEU A 65 -7.87 1.73 -13.80
N LYS A 66 -8.16 1.98 -15.09
CA LYS A 66 -7.25 1.64 -16.19
C LYS A 66 -5.89 2.35 -16.04
N ASN A 67 -5.89 3.64 -15.68
CA ASN A 67 -4.66 4.42 -15.47
C ASN A 67 -3.87 3.86 -14.29
N ILE A 68 -4.53 3.57 -13.17
CA ILE A 68 -3.93 2.97 -11.96
C ILE A 68 -3.27 1.61 -12.31
N ARG A 69 -3.96 0.74 -13.02
CA ARG A 69 -3.42 -0.58 -13.43
C ARG A 69 -2.24 -0.45 -14.40
N SER A 70 -2.21 0.59 -15.25
CA SER A 70 -1.08 0.83 -16.15
C SER A 70 0.21 1.24 -15.41
N SER A 71 0.09 1.65 -14.14
CA SER A 71 1.20 1.98 -13.25
C SER A 71 1.61 0.81 -12.33
N ASP A 72 1.18 -0.42 -12.62
CA ASP A 72 1.40 -1.62 -11.82
C ASP A 72 0.81 -1.55 -10.38
N ASP A 73 -0.09 -0.62 -10.14
CA ASP A 73 -0.82 -0.55 -8.86
C ASP A 73 -2.00 -1.53 -8.90
N ASN A 74 -1.94 -2.55 -8.05
CA ASN A 74 -2.93 -3.60 -7.90
C ASN A 74 -3.81 -3.42 -6.65
N THR A 75 -3.89 -2.20 -6.12
CA THR A 75 -4.81 -1.89 -5.01
C THR A 75 -6.23 -2.32 -5.37
N PRO A 76 -6.92 -3.08 -4.50
CA PRO A 76 -8.23 -3.58 -4.80
C PRO A 76 -9.26 -2.46 -4.97
N VAL A 77 -10.14 -2.63 -5.95
CA VAL A 77 -11.19 -1.66 -6.29
C VAL A 77 -12.55 -2.31 -6.29
N ILE A 78 -13.51 -1.70 -5.57
CA ILE A 78 -14.94 -2.01 -5.65
C ILE A 78 -15.62 -0.86 -6.38
N PHE A 79 -16.38 -1.18 -7.43
CA PHE A 79 -17.23 -0.19 -8.06
C PHE A 79 -18.60 -0.09 -7.36
N LEU A 80 -19.01 1.15 -7.06
CA LEU A 80 -20.33 1.51 -6.54
C LEU A 80 -21.12 2.17 -7.67
N THR A 81 -22.11 1.50 -8.28
CA THR A 81 -22.66 2.02 -9.53
C THR A 81 -24.17 1.88 -9.65
N SER A 82 -24.77 2.88 -10.25
CA SER A 82 -26.18 2.86 -10.67
C SER A 82 -26.40 2.10 -11.99
N PHE A 83 -25.32 1.72 -12.69
CA PHE A 83 -25.40 1.06 -13.98
C PHE A 83 -26.07 -0.32 -13.90
N LYS A 84 -26.99 -0.55 -14.83
CA LYS A 84 -27.66 -1.84 -15.02
C LYS A 84 -27.03 -2.62 -16.18
N ASP A 85 -26.06 -2.03 -16.87
CA ASP A 85 -25.50 -2.54 -18.11
C ASP A 85 -24.43 -3.60 -17.83
N LYS A 86 -24.70 -4.78 -18.39
CA LYS A 86 -23.82 -5.95 -18.27
C LYS A 86 -22.46 -5.71 -18.93
N ASP A 87 -22.42 -4.89 -19.98
CA ASP A 87 -21.17 -4.61 -20.71
C ASP A 87 -20.22 -3.75 -19.89
N THR A 88 -20.74 -2.84 -19.08
CA THR A 88 -19.95 -2.02 -18.15
C THR A 88 -19.33 -2.87 -17.04
N MET A 89 -20.07 -3.83 -16.50
CA MET A 89 -19.53 -4.78 -15.50
C MET A 89 -18.41 -5.63 -16.11
N ILE A 90 -18.62 -6.18 -17.31
CA ILE A 90 -17.61 -6.99 -18.00
C ILE A 90 -16.34 -6.17 -18.21
N LYS A 91 -16.45 -4.95 -18.73
CA LYS A 91 -15.30 -4.06 -18.90
C LYS A 91 -14.54 -3.79 -17.60
N GLY A 92 -15.25 -3.58 -16.48
CA GLY A 92 -14.61 -3.34 -15.21
C GLY A 92 -13.81 -4.55 -14.71
N PHE A 93 -14.35 -5.76 -14.84
CA PHE A 93 -13.63 -6.99 -14.50
C PHE A 93 -12.43 -7.22 -15.43
N ASP A 94 -12.57 -6.95 -16.74
CA ASP A 94 -11.48 -7.05 -17.71
C ASP A 94 -10.33 -6.08 -17.40
N ILE A 95 -10.64 -4.91 -16.84
CA ILE A 95 -9.64 -3.92 -16.38
C ILE A 95 -9.00 -4.35 -15.04
N GLY A 96 -9.65 -5.24 -14.28
CA GLY A 96 -9.12 -5.75 -13.02
C GLY A 96 -9.71 -5.10 -11.78
N CYS A 97 -11.03 -4.82 -11.75
CA CYS A 97 -11.72 -4.54 -10.49
C CYS A 97 -11.95 -5.85 -9.70
N ASP A 98 -12.14 -5.72 -8.41
CA ASP A 98 -12.31 -6.86 -7.50
C ASP A 98 -13.77 -7.19 -7.23
N ASP A 99 -14.65 -6.19 -7.25
CA ASP A 99 -16.07 -6.36 -7.02
C ASP A 99 -16.92 -5.20 -7.58
N PHE A 100 -18.23 -5.44 -7.66
CA PHE A 100 -19.25 -4.45 -8.05
C PHE A 100 -20.41 -4.48 -7.08
N LEU A 101 -20.82 -3.31 -6.60
CA LEU A 101 -22.03 -3.10 -5.83
C LEU A 101 -22.98 -2.15 -6.56
N LYS A 102 -24.22 -2.57 -6.64
CA LYS A 102 -25.25 -1.77 -7.32
C LYS A 102 -25.97 -0.86 -6.34
N LYS A 103 -26.05 0.42 -6.70
CA LYS A 103 -26.88 1.40 -5.97
C LYS A 103 -28.39 1.12 -6.17
N PRO A 104 -29.25 1.20 -5.13
CA PRO A 104 -28.90 1.60 -3.75
C PRO A 104 -28.14 0.50 -3.00
N ILE A 105 -27.13 0.91 -2.21
CA ILE A 105 -26.19 0.03 -1.54
C ILE A 105 -26.65 -0.21 -0.10
N ASP A 106 -26.68 -1.46 0.32
CA ASP A 106 -26.72 -1.84 1.72
C ASP A 106 -25.31 -1.67 2.33
N LEU A 107 -25.20 -0.80 3.35
CA LEU A 107 -23.90 -0.47 3.95
C LEU A 107 -23.28 -1.65 4.69
N ASP A 108 -24.10 -2.53 5.27
CA ASP A 108 -23.61 -3.76 5.91
C ASP A 108 -23.05 -4.71 4.86
N GLU A 109 -23.72 -4.87 3.71
CA GLU A 109 -23.21 -5.66 2.59
C GLU A 109 -21.86 -5.10 2.11
N LEU A 110 -21.77 -3.78 1.91
CA LEU A 110 -20.52 -3.11 1.52
C LEU A 110 -19.39 -3.41 2.52
N LEU A 111 -19.68 -3.29 3.80
CA LEU A 111 -18.70 -3.54 4.88
C LEU A 111 -18.17 -4.97 4.83
N TYR A 112 -19.05 -5.97 4.68
CA TYR A 112 -18.61 -7.37 4.59
C TYR A 112 -17.78 -7.64 3.34
N ARG A 113 -18.08 -7.01 2.21
CA ARG A 113 -17.27 -7.13 0.98
C ARG A 113 -15.91 -6.46 1.14
N ILE A 114 -15.84 -5.27 1.72
CA ILE A 114 -14.60 -4.60 2.08
C ILE A 114 -13.74 -5.52 2.96
N LYS A 115 -14.30 -6.02 4.07
CA LYS A 115 -13.58 -6.91 4.99
C LYS A 115 -13.09 -8.20 4.30
N ALA A 116 -13.90 -8.78 3.43
CA ALA A 116 -13.53 -9.97 2.68
C ALA A 116 -12.39 -9.73 1.68
N ILE A 117 -12.40 -8.58 0.98
CA ILE A 117 -11.34 -8.21 0.05
C ILE A 117 -10.06 -7.90 0.83
N LEU A 118 -10.12 -7.09 1.86
CA LEU A 118 -8.96 -6.77 2.70
C LEU A 118 -8.32 -8.02 3.32
N LEU A 119 -9.13 -8.99 3.75
CA LEU A 119 -8.62 -10.26 4.27
C LEU A 119 -7.93 -11.10 3.18
N ARG A 120 -8.45 -11.08 1.95
CA ARG A 120 -7.89 -11.82 0.81
C ARG A 120 -6.62 -11.19 0.27
N THR A 121 -6.57 -9.84 0.23
CA THR A 121 -5.44 -9.05 -0.26
C THR A 121 -4.45 -8.70 0.84
N ALA A 122 -4.84 -8.89 2.12
CA ALA A 122 -3.88 -8.82 3.20
C ALA A 122 -2.67 -9.68 2.82
N PRO A 123 -1.45 -9.13 2.85
CA PRO A 123 -0.28 -9.94 2.59
C PRO A 123 -0.38 -11.16 3.50
N LYS A 124 -0.53 -12.35 2.90
CA LYS A 124 -0.46 -13.61 3.66
C LYS A 124 0.74 -13.44 4.55
N LYS A 125 0.61 -13.66 5.89
CA LYS A 125 1.72 -13.55 6.86
C LYS A 125 2.97 -14.11 6.19
N GLN A 126 3.68 -13.27 5.49
CA GLN A 126 4.94 -13.64 4.88
C GLN A 126 5.97 -13.51 6.00
N THR A 127 5.95 -14.49 6.89
CA THR A 127 7.06 -14.68 7.79
C THR A 127 8.17 -15.30 6.97
N TYR A 128 9.28 -14.62 6.90
CA TYR A 128 10.48 -15.09 6.26
C TYR A 128 11.48 -15.46 7.34
N GLN A 129 11.99 -16.69 7.29
CA GLN A 129 13.09 -17.09 8.15
C GLN A 129 14.37 -16.44 7.63
N LEU A 130 14.84 -15.43 8.35
CA LEU A 130 16.09 -14.73 8.07
C LEU A 130 17.11 -15.20 9.13
N PHE A 131 17.94 -16.17 8.83
CA PHE A 131 18.80 -16.86 9.81
C PHE A 131 17.95 -17.55 10.90
N ASN A 132 18.19 -17.19 12.15
CA ASN A 132 17.41 -17.63 13.30
C ASN A 132 16.25 -16.68 13.66
N PHE A 133 16.00 -15.65 12.82
CA PHE A 133 14.97 -14.66 13.07
C PHE A 133 13.76 -14.87 12.18
N THR A 134 12.59 -14.63 12.72
CA THR A 134 11.34 -14.59 11.97
C THR A 134 11.03 -13.14 11.61
N TYR A 135 11.14 -12.81 10.34
CA TYR A 135 10.76 -11.49 9.81
C TYR A 135 9.30 -11.51 9.35
N ASP A 136 8.48 -10.65 9.91
CA ASP A 136 7.07 -10.49 9.54
C ASP A 136 6.89 -9.19 8.73
N TYR A 137 6.67 -9.35 7.43
CA TYR A 137 6.46 -8.24 6.50
C TYR A 137 5.17 -7.45 6.81
N THR A 138 4.15 -8.11 7.32
CA THR A 138 2.84 -7.49 7.62
C THR A 138 2.93 -6.56 8.81
N ASN A 139 3.54 -7.06 9.89
CA ASN A 139 3.65 -6.33 11.15
C ASN A 139 4.95 -5.50 11.23
N LYS A 140 5.83 -5.60 10.23
CA LYS A 140 7.16 -4.97 10.21
C LYS A 140 7.96 -5.29 11.47
N THR A 141 7.92 -6.57 11.87
CA THR A 141 8.61 -7.05 13.06
C THR A 141 9.71 -8.03 12.71
N LEU A 142 10.73 -8.04 13.54
CA LEU A 142 11.80 -9.03 13.53
C LEU A 142 11.84 -9.69 14.92
N ASP A 143 11.45 -10.99 15.02
CA ASP A 143 11.21 -11.68 16.28
C ASP A 143 10.33 -10.87 17.24
N GLU A 144 9.14 -10.47 16.77
CA GLU A 144 8.16 -9.65 17.49
C GLU A 144 8.62 -8.22 17.80
N LYS A 145 9.89 -7.86 17.54
CA LYS A 145 10.39 -6.51 17.73
C LYS A 145 9.96 -5.61 16.57
N VAL A 146 9.18 -4.59 16.87
CA VAL A 146 8.73 -3.59 15.88
C VAL A 146 9.93 -2.79 15.37
N LEU A 147 10.12 -2.77 14.05
CA LEU A 147 11.13 -1.94 13.38
C LEU A 147 10.57 -0.54 13.11
N THR A 148 11.42 0.46 13.20
CA THR A 148 11.08 1.80 12.69
C THR A 148 10.94 1.75 11.16
N GLN A 149 10.23 2.71 10.58
CA GLN A 149 10.02 2.74 9.13
C GLN A 149 11.32 2.68 8.33
N LYS A 150 12.36 3.41 8.76
CA LYS A 150 13.66 3.40 8.09
C LYS A 150 14.43 2.10 8.28
N GLN A 151 14.36 1.50 9.46
CA GLN A 151 14.92 0.15 9.70
C GLN A 151 14.25 -0.90 8.82
N TYR A 152 12.92 -0.83 8.73
CA TYR A 152 12.13 -1.71 7.89
C TYR A 152 12.53 -1.58 6.41
N LYS A 153 12.45 -0.36 5.83
CA LYS A 153 12.82 -0.12 4.42
C LYS A 153 14.26 -0.56 4.12
N LEU A 154 15.19 -0.34 5.05
CA LEU A 154 16.60 -0.74 4.91
C LEU A 154 16.77 -2.26 4.94
N LEU A 155 16.14 -2.94 5.89
CA LEU A 155 16.21 -4.41 6.00
C LEU A 155 15.58 -5.08 4.78
N GLU A 156 14.43 -4.63 4.35
CA GLU A 156 13.74 -5.13 3.16
C GLU A 156 14.63 -5.01 1.91
N LEU A 157 15.23 -3.83 1.69
CA LEU A 157 16.15 -3.62 0.56
C LEU A 157 17.39 -4.53 0.62
N LEU A 158 17.93 -4.77 1.81
CA LEU A 158 19.06 -5.69 2.00
C LEU A 158 18.67 -7.16 1.73
N ILE A 159 17.44 -7.56 2.09
CA ILE A 159 16.91 -8.90 1.80
C ILE A 159 16.70 -9.08 0.29
N GLU A 160 16.08 -8.11 -0.38
CA GLU A 160 15.86 -8.12 -1.82
C GLU A 160 17.18 -8.26 -2.60
N ASN A 161 18.26 -7.68 -2.10
CA ASN A 161 19.59 -7.69 -2.72
C ASN A 161 20.59 -8.63 -2.02
N ARG A 162 20.13 -9.65 -1.29
CA ARG A 162 20.99 -10.52 -0.46
C ARG A 162 22.20 -11.13 -1.17
N ASP A 163 22.06 -11.39 -2.47
CA ASP A 163 23.14 -11.96 -3.28
C ASP A 163 24.14 -10.93 -3.79
N ASN A 164 23.81 -9.65 -3.70
CA ASN A 164 24.56 -8.53 -4.24
C ASN A 164 24.88 -7.46 -3.19
N ILE A 165 25.76 -6.52 -3.54
CA ILE A 165 26.02 -5.35 -2.70
C ILE A 165 24.92 -4.32 -2.94
N THR A 166 24.18 -3.96 -1.90
CA THR A 166 23.25 -2.85 -1.92
C THR A 166 24.02 -1.56 -1.81
N THR A 167 24.07 -0.78 -2.89
CA THR A 167 24.85 0.45 -2.92
C THR A 167 24.26 1.54 -2.05
N LYS A 168 25.09 2.48 -1.57
CA LYS A 168 24.60 3.63 -0.79
C LYS A 168 23.51 4.42 -1.55
N LYS A 169 23.68 4.58 -2.86
CA LYS A 169 22.69 5.28 -3.71
C LYS A 169 21.33 4.58 -3.67
N MET A 170 21.30 3.27 -3.80
CA MET A 170 20.05 2.48 -3.68
C MET A 170 19.42 2.68 -2.31
N ILE A 171 20.25 2.63 -1.24
CA ILE A 171 19.77 2.80 0.13
C ILE A 171 19.19 4.19 0.34
N TYR A 172 19.88 5.24 -0.11
CA TYR A 172 19.41 6.61 0.05
C TYR A 172 18.08 6.84 -0.68
N ASN A 173 17.94 6.35 -1.91
CA ASN A 173 16.72 6.49 -2.68
C ASN A 173 15.52 5.72 -2.11
N ARG A 174 15.74 4.62 -1.39
CA ARG A 174 14.66 3.78 -0.85
C ARG A 174 14.27 4.15 0.58
N VAL A 175 15.23 4.57 1.41
CA VAL A 175 15.07 4.72 2.86
C VAL A 175 14.73 6.14 3.28
N TRP A 176 15.22 7.15 2.54
CA TRP A 176 14.96 8.56 2.81
C TRP A 176 13.91 9.13 1.86
N GLU A 177 13.06 10.00 2.39
CA GLU A 177 12.08 10.72 1.59
C GLU A 177 12.75 11.85 0.77
N TRP A 178 12.03 12.35 -0.22
CA TRP A 178 12.54 13.37 -1.17
C TRP A 178 13.06 14.65 -0.49
N ASP A 179 12.45 15.06 0.61
CA ASP A 179 12.78 16.26 1.38
C ASP A 179 13.87 16.03 2.45
N GLU A 180 14.31 14.80 2.63
CA GLU A 180 15.33 14.44 3.61
C GLU A 180 16.72 14.42 3.00
N THR A 181 17.71 14.90 3.77
CA THR A 181 19.13 14.86 3.37
C THR A 181 19.81 13.65 4.01
N PRO A 182 20.02 12.55 3.27
CA PRO A 182 20.72 11.39 3.80
C PRO A 182 22.21 11.70 4.05
N SER A 183 22.78 11.12 5.10
CA SER A 183 24.19 11.20 5.40
C SER A 183 24.79 9.83 5.68
N ASP A 184 26.09 9.68 5.44
CA ASP A 184 26.82 8.47 5.80
C ASP A 184 26.74 8.17 7.31
N GLY A 185 26.62 9.22 8.13
CA GLY A 185 26.47 9.11 9.58
C GLY A 185 25.11 8.49 9.94
N SER A 186 24.02 9.05 9.40
CA SER A 186 22.67 8.54 9.66
C SER A 186 22.50 7.10 9.14
N LEU A 187 23.04 6.77 7.97
CA LEU A 187 23.01 5.40 7.46
C LEU A 187 23.73 4.41 8.39
N ARG A 188 24.88 4.78 8.92
CA ARG A 188 25.63 3.93 9.87
C ARG A 188 24.84 3.66 11.15
N VAL A 189 24.07 4.62 11.63
CA VAL A 189 23.21 4.42 12.81
C VAL A 189 22.22 3.30 12.54
N TYR A 190 21.45 3.36 11.45
CA TYR A 190 20.46 2.34 11.10
C TYR A 190 21.09 0.96 10.84
N ILE A 191 22.23 0.91 10.16
CA ILE A 191 23.00 -0.33 9.97
C ILE A 191 23.43 -0.92 11.31
N ASN A 192 23.93 -0.11 12.23
CA ASN A 192 24.35 -0.58 13.55
C ASN A 192 23.16 -1.06 14.40
N GLU A 193 22.02 -0.41 14.29
CA GLU A 193 20.79 -0.84 14.97
C GLU A 193 20.30 -2.20 14.42
N LEU A 194 20.31 -2.38 13.11
CA LEU A 194 20.00 -3.68 12.51
C LEU A 194 21.00 -4.77 12.93
N LYS A 195 22.29 -4.45 12.97
CA LYS A 195 23.34 -5.37 13.45
C LYS A 195 23.15 -5.78 14.92
N LYS A 196 22.66 -4.89 15.77
CA LYS A 196 22.35 -5.21 17.17
C LYS A 196 21.23 -6.25 17.28
N ILE A 197 20.31 -6.24 16.33
CA ILE A 197 19.20 -7.21 16.29
C ILE A 197 19.61 -8.50 15.61
N LEU A 198 20.21 -8.41 14.42
CA LEU A 198 20.55 -9.55 13.56
C LEU A 198 21.88 -10.25 13.92
N GLY A 199 22.74 -9.58 14.71
CA GLY A 199 24.10 -9.99 14.95
C GLY A 199 25.14 -9.18 14.16
N SER A 200 26.32 -9.01 14.74
CA SER A 200 27.36 -8.10 14.22
C SER A 200 27.91 -8.48 12.85
N ASN A 201 27.84 -9.77 12.49
CA ASN A 201 28.44 -10.33 11.27
C ASN A 201 27.46 -10.45 10.09
N THR A 202 26.18 -10.17 10.29
CA THR A 202 25.12 -10.39 9.28
C THR A 202 25.09 -9.34 8.18
N ILE A 203 25.59 -8.14 8.44
CA ILE A 203 25.65 -7.06 7.43
C ILE A 203 27.10 -6.64 7.27
N LYS A 204 27.71 -6.95 6.13
CA LYS A 204 29.06 -6.50 5.80
C LYS A 204 29.08 -5.14 5.16
N ASN A 205 30.09 -4.34 5.52
CA ASN A 205 30.35 -3.04 4.93
C ASN A 205 31.42 -3.15 3.83
N TYR A 206 31.07 -2.78 2.62
CA TYR A 206 31.97 -2.64 1.49
C TYR A 206 32.33 -1.15 1.36
N LYS A 207 33.52 -0.80 1.88
CA LYS A 207 34.00 0.58 2.02
C LYS A 207 33.85 1.37 0.72
N GLY A 208 33.14 2.50 0.75
CA GLY A 208 32.90 3.37 -0.40
C GLY A 208 31.78 2.89 -1.35
N ILE A 209 31.28 1.67 -1.23
CA ILE A 209 30.29 1.09 -2.15
C ILE A 209 28.92 0.96 -1.49
N GLY A 210 28.82 0.21 -0.40
CA GLY A 210 27.53 -0.08 0.24
C GLY A 210 27.62 -1.19 1.27
N TYR A 211 26.52 -1.90 1.42
CA TYR A 211 26.35 -2.98 2.40
C TYR A 211 25.79 -4.25 1.74
N LYS A 212 26.14 -5.39 2.28
CA LYS A 212 25.60 -6.68 1.85
C LYS A 212 25.11 -7.45 3.06
N LEU A 213 23.92 -8.04 2.93
CA LEU A 213 23.44 -9.03 3.88
C LEU A 213 24.17 -10.34 3.61
N GLU A 214 24.89 -10.85 4.58
CA GLU A 214 25.56 -12.15 4.46
C GLU A 214 24.80 -13.20 5.26
N ILE A 215 24.42 -14.25 4.54
CA ILE A 215 23.69 -15.42 5.04
C ILE A 215 24.69 -16.54 5.29
#